data_4c15cf679266d6afa97600c014665697
#
_entry.id   4c15cf679266d6afa97600c014665697
#
_cell.length_a   1.000
_cell.length_b   1.000
_cell.length_c   1.000
_cell.angle_alpha   90.00
_cell.angle_beta   90.00
_cell.angle_gamma   90.00
#
_symmetry.space_group_name_H-M   'P 1'
#
loop_
_entity.id
_entity.type
_entity.pdbx_description
1 polymer ?
#
loop_
_entity_poly.entity_id
_entity_poly.type
_entity_poly.pdbx_seq_one_letter_code
_entity_poly.pdbx_strand_id
1 'polypeptide(L)'
;WSSAERWIEQSDTLKFLKDPANNLAFEAHVYFDKDASGTYKYSYEEEECYPEKGIDRVKPFVEWIKQNKFHGFIGEYGIPDNDPRWNETLDLFLGYLQENGINGTYWAAGPWWDTYFMAITPKDGKDRPQMPIIEKYTSTFKK
;
A
#
# COMPACT_ATOMS: atom_id res chain seq x y z
N TRP A 1 -5.50 -6.09 -11.92
CA TRP A 1 -4.40 -5.63 -11.04
C TRP A 1 -3.55 -6.80 -10.55
N SER A 2 -2.31 -6.56 -10.14
CA SER A 2 -1.40 -7.58 -9.63
C SER A 2 -1.11 -7.34 -8.14
N SER A 3 -1.21 -8.40 -7.34
CA SER A 3 -0.76 -8.39 -5.96
C SER A 3 0.76 -8.27 -5.91
N ALA A 4 1.27 -7.39 -5.06
CA ALA A 4 2.71 -7.23 -4.87
C ALA A 4 3.38 -8.52 -4.35
N GLU A 5 2.73 -9.28 -3.47
CA GLU A 5 3.26 -10.53 -2.90
C GLU A 5 3.41 -11.65 -3.93
N ARG A 6 2.56 -11.65 -4.97
CA ARG A 6 2.60 -12.62 -6.06
C ARG A 6 3.18 -12.07 -7.36
N TRP A 7 3.88 -10.94 -7.27
CA TRP A 7 4.38 -10.22 -8.44
C TRP A 7 5.24 -11.09 -9.36
N ILE A 8 6.19 -11.81 -8.79
CA ILE A 8 7.11 -12.66 -9.57
C ILE A 8 6.33 -13.77 -10.31
N GLU A 9 5.37 -14.38 -9.63
CA GLU A 9 4.57 -15.47 -10.20
C GLU A 9 3.67 -14.99 -11.35
N GLN A 10 3.08 -13.80 -11.21
CA GLN A 10 2.02 -13.34 -12.11
C GLN A 10 2.50 -12.35 -13.16
N SER A 11 3.55 -11.60 -12.90
CA SER A 11 3.89 -10.39 -13.65
C SER A 11 5.37 -10.29 -14.06
N ASP A 12 6.22 -11.29 -13.76
CA ASP A 12 7.66 -11.25 -14.08
C ASP A 12 7.93 -10.98 -15.57
N THR A 13 7.07 -11.48 -16.46
CA THR A 13 7.22 -11.27 -17.91
C THR A 13 7.10 -9.81 -18.37
N LEU A 14 6.55 -8.93 -17.51
CA LEU A 14 6.47 -7.49 -17.80
C LEU A 14 7.87 -6.85 -17.95
N LYS A 15 8.93 -7.46 -17.41
CA LYS A 15 10.32 -7.01 -17.58
C LYS A 15 10.79 -6.97 -19.04
N PHE A 16 10.10 -7.67 -19.95
CA PHE A 16 10.42 -7.65 -21.37
C PHE A 16 9.77 -6.49 -22.14
N LEU A 17 8.90 -5.72 -21.50
CA LEU A 17 8.34 -4.50 -22.11
C LEU A 17 9.48 -3.51 -22.36
N LYS A 18 9.40 -2.85 -23.50
CA LYS A 18 10.33 -1.80 -23.90
C LYS A 18 9.57 -0.52 -24.19
N ASP A 19 10.01 0.54 -23.56
CA ASP A 19 9.54 1.89 -23.84
C ASP A 19 10.68 2.71 -24.44
N PRO A 20 10.55 3.23 -25.67
CA PRO A 20 11.57 4.07 -26.29
C PRO A 20 11.91 5.32 -25.48
N ALA A 21 10.95 5.84 -24.68
CA ALA A 21 11.14 6.99 -23.82
C ALA A 21 11.80 6.63 -22.47
N ASN A 22 11.97 5.34 -22.17
CA ASN A 22 12.48 4.82 -20.89
C ASN A 22 11.73 5.41 -19.67
N ASN A 23 10.42 5.48 -19.76
CA ASN A 23 9.54 6.09 -18.76
C ASN A 23 8.47 5.13 -18.23
N LEU A 24 8.72 3.82 -18.28
CA LEU A 24 7.83 2.82 -17.70
C LEU A 24 7.84 2.86 -16.17
N ALA A 25 6.66 2.84 -15.60
CA ALA A 25 6.45 2.54 -14.19
C ALA A 25 5.50 1.34 -14.08
N PHE A 26 5.74 0.50 -13.08
CA PHE A 26 4.90 -0.66 -12.79
C PHE A 26 4.12 -0.44 -11.51
N GLU A 27 2.87 -0.84 -11.51
CA GLU A 27 1.95 -0.66 -10.39
C GLU A 27 1.55 -2.00 -9.79
N ALA A 28 1.54 -2.06 -8.45
CA ALA A 28 1.02 -3.18 -7.68
C ALA A 28 0.08 -2.68 -6.57
N HIS A 29 -0.78 -3.58 -6.07
CA HIS A 29 -1.65 -3.34 -4.93
C HIS A 29 -1.22 -4.19 -3.74
N VAL A 30 -1.41 -3.68 -2.52
CA VAL A 30 -1.06 -4.39 -1.27
C VAL A 30 -2.14 -4.17 -0.23
N TYR A 31 -2.72 -5.27 0.27
CA TYR A 31 -3.60 -5.28 1.43
C TYR A 31 -3.08 -6.27 2.48
N PHE A 32 -3.40 -6.05 3.76
CA PHE A 32 -2.80 -6.80 4.87
C PHE A 32 -3.71 -7.86 5.47
N ASP A 33 -4.94 -8.00 4.96
CA ASP A 33 -5.88 -9.06 5.31
C ASP A 33 -5.38 -10.42 4.79
N LYS A 34 -5.93 -11.51 5.32
CA LYS A 34 -5.43 -12.87 5.11
C LYS A 34 -5.28 -13.27 3.64
N ASP A 35 -6.24 -12.91 2.81
CA ASP A 35 -6.28 -13.25 1.39
C ASP A 35 -5.82 -12.11 0.45
N ALA A 36 -5.28 -11.02 1.00
CA ALA A 36 -4.80 -9.85 0.27
C ALA A 36 -5.87 -9.17 -0.60
N SER A 37 -7.14 -9.32 -0.25
CA SER A 37 -8.27 -8.79 -1.04
C SER A 37 -8.67 -7.35 -0.67
N GLY A 38 -8.25 -6.85 0.50
CA GLY A 38 -8.69 -5.57 1.05
C GLY A 38 -10.10 -5.61 1.64
N THR A 39 -10.66 -6.79 1.87
CA THR A 39 -12.00 -6.94 2.45
C THR A 39 -12.04 -6.91 3.96
N TYR A 40 -10.94 -7.29 4.64
CA TYR A 40 -10.79 -7.24 6.11
C TYR A 40 -12.02 -7.72 6.87
N LYS A 41 -12.44 -8.95 6.58
CA LYS A 41 -13.70 -9.53 7.10
C LYS A 41 -13.64 -9.88 8.58
N TYR A 42 -12.44 -10.07 9.11
CA TYR A 42 -12.21 -10.65 10.42
C TYR A 42 -11.38 -9.70 11.31
N SER A 43 -11.11 -10.12 12.54
CA SER A 43 -10.23 -9.39 13.47
C SER A 43 -8.77 -9.43 13.00
N TYR A 44 -7.94 -8.56 13.56
CA TYR A 44 -6.50 -8.49 13.26
C TYR A 44 -5.82 -9.87 13.39
N GLU A 45 -6.17 -10.63 14.43
CA GLU A 45 -5.66 -11.98 14.67
C GLU A 45 -6.16 -13.01 13.66
N GLU A 46 -7.45 -12.99 13.36
CA GLU A 46 -8.06 -13.94 12.41
C GLU A 46 -7.62 -13.69 10.97
N GLU A 47 -7.28 -12.43 10.65
CA GLU A 47 -6.62 -12.04 9.39
C GLU A 47 -5.14 -12.44 9.37
N GLU A 48 -4.66 -13.10 10.46
CA GLU A 48 -3.26 -13.51 10.59
C GLU A 48 -2.29 -12.34 10.36
N CYS A 49 -2.71 -11.12 10.79
CA CYS A 49 -1.89 -9.95 10.63
C CYS A 49 -0.84 -9.84 11.74
N TYR A 50 0.28 -9.25 11.39
CA TYR A 50 1.41 -8.93 12.28
C TYR A 50 2.08 -7.64 11.76
N PRO A 51 2.88 -6.95 12.58
CA PRO A 51 3.40 -5.62 12.23
C PRO A 51 4.14 -5.55 10.88
N GLU A 52 4.97 -6.53 10.54
CA GLU A 52 5.79 -6.55 9.32
C GLU A 52 5.06 -7.14 8.09
N LYS A 53 3.80 -7.56 8.21
CA LYS A 53 3.06 -8.23 7.12
C LYS A 53 3.01 -7.41 5.84
N GLY A 54 2.87 -6.08 5.95
CA GLY A 54 2.90 -5.18 4.79
C GLY A 54 4.23 -5.19 4.07
N ILE A 55 5.34 -5.24 4.82
CA ILE A 55 6.70 -5.33 4.26
C ILE A 55 6.87 -6.67 3.53
N ASP A 56 6.54 -7.77 4.19
CA ASP A 56 6.71 -9.12 3.62
C ASP A 56 5.95 -9.26 2.31
N ARG A 57 4.74 -8.68 2.22
CA ARG A 57 3.92 -8.71 1.01
C ARG A 57 4.42 -7.84 -0.12
N VAL A 58 4.96 -6.67 0.18
CA VAL A 58 5.43 -5.77 -0.88
C VAL A 58 6.85 -6.08 -1.36
N LYS A 59 7.63 -6.76 -0.54
CA LYS A 59 9.04 -7.05 -0.80
C LYS A 59 9.32 -7.72 -2.16
N PRO A 60 8.55 -8.74 -2.63
CA PRO A 60 8.79 -9.34 -3.94
C PRO A 60 8.69 -8.33 -5.09
N PHE A 61 7.73 -7.41 -5.02
CA PHE A 61 7.59 -6.34 -6.00
C PHE A 61 8.76 -5.35 -5.93
N VAL A 62 9.09 -4.88 -4.74
CA VAL A 62 10.18 -3.90 -4.53
C VAL A 62 11.53 -4.46 -5.00
N GLU A 63 11.83 -5.71 -4.68
CA GLU A 63 13.06 -6.37 -5.13
C GLU A 63 13.08 -6.52 -6.66
N TRP A 64 11.96 -6.89 -7.27
CA TRP A 64 11.83 -6.98 -8.73
C TRP A 64 12.06 -5.63 -9.42
N ILE A 65 11.47 -4.55 -8.90
CA ILE A 65 11.68 -3.18 -9.39
C ILE A 65 13.16 -2.80 -9.35
N LYS A 66 13.83 -3.07 -8.22
CA LYS A 66 15.27 -2.77 -8.04
C LYS A 66 16.16 -3.58 -8.98
N GLN A 67 15.93 -4.90 -9.06
CA GLN A 67 16.72 -5.80 -9.91
C GLN A 67 16.66 -5.42 -11.38
N ASN A 68 15.48 -4.98 -11.83
CA ASN A 68 15.28 -4.59 -13.22
C ASN A 68 15.51 -3.08 -13.49
N LYS A 69 15.79 -2.29 -12.45
CA LYS A 69 16.00 -0.83 -12.54
C LYS A 69 14.80 -0.09 -13.10
N PHE A 70 13.61 -0.50 -12.69
CA PHE A 70 12.35 0.11 -13.09
C PHE A 70 11.85 1.12 -12.04
N HIS A 71 10.83 1.88 -12.39
CA HIS A 71 10.04 2.68 -11.47
C HIS A 71 8.85 1.85 -10.97
N GLY A 72 8.64 1.88 -9.67
CA GLY A 72 7.52 1.20 -9.01
C GLY A 72 6.56 2.17 -8.34
N PHE A 73 5.30 1.76 -8.25
CA PHE A 73 4.24 2.51 -7.61
C PHE A 73 3.26 1.54 -6.92
N ILE A 74 2.80 1.88 -5.74
CA ILE A 74 1.73 1.12 -5.07
C ILE A 74 0.42 1.87 -5.26
N GLY A 75 -0.40 1.41 -6.20
CA GLY A 75 -1.64 2.06 -6.60
C GLY A 75 -2.74 1.99 -5.54
N GLU A 76 -2.74 0.93 -4.73
CA GLU A 76 -3.67 0.78 -3.63
C GLU A 76 -3.03 0.11 -2.42
N TYR A 77 -3.28 0.69 -1.25
CA TYR A 77 -3.11 0.10 0.07
C TYR A 77 -4.07 0.77 1.05
N GLY A 78 -4.50 0.07 2.07
CA GLY A 78 -5.40 0.65 3.07
C GLY A 78 -5.57 -0.29 4.25
N ILE A 79 -6.05 0.25 5.37
CA ILE A 79 -6.29 -0.47 6.61
C ILE A 79 -7.63 -0.09 7.23
N PRO A 80 -8.26 -1.01 7.99
CA PRO A 80 -9.42 -0.67 8.81
C PRO A 80 -9.11 0.32 9.92
N ASP A 81 -10.15 1.03 10.38
CA ASP A 81 -10.09 1.99 11.49
C ASP A 81 -10.52 1.41 12.85
N ASN A 82 -10.77 0.10 12.91
CA ASN A 82 -11.40 -0.59 14.05
C ASN A 82 -10.41 -1.15 15.08
N ASP A 83 -9.11 -1.23 14.75
CA ASP A 83 -8.07 -1.75 15.63
C ASP A 83 -6.75 -0.96 15.44
N PRO A 84 -6.19 -0.39 16.51
CA PRO A 84 -4.97 0.43 16.42
C PRO A 84 -3.72 -0.34 15.93
N ARG A 85 -3.71 -1.65 16.00
CA ARG A 85 -2.59 -2.47 15.51
C ARG A 85 -2.42 -2.39 13.99
N TRP A 86 -3.50 -2.12 13.26
CA TRP A 86 -3.41 -1.83 11.83
C TRP A 86 -2.54 -0.61 11.53
N ASN A 87 -2.55 0.41 12.41
CA ASN A 87 -1.71 1.59 12.24
C ASN A 87 -0.22 1.27 12.36
N GLU A 88 0.17 0.34 13.24
CA GLU A 88 1.56 -0.12 13.35
C GLU A 88 2.01 -0.81 12.05
N THR A 89 1.18 -1.71 11.53
CA THR A 89 1.45 -2.38 10.25
C THR A 89 1.59 -1.38 9.10
N LEU A 90 0.72 -0.36 9.06
CA LEU A 90 0.78 0.70 8.05
C LEU A 90 2.04 1.57 8.19
N ASP A 91 2.43 1.92 9.42
CA ASP A 91 3.61 2.74 9.70
C ASP A 91 4.89 2.05 9.21
N LEU A 92 5.06 0.78 9.55
CA LEU A 92 6.19 -0.01 9.08
C LEU A 92 6.22 -0.17 7.56
N PHE A 93 5.06 -0.43 6.96
CA PHE A 93 4.92 -0.56 5.51
C PHE A 93 5.30 0.74 4.78
N LEU A 94 4.78 1.89 5.21
CA LEU A 94 5.07 3.18 4.59
C LEU A 94 6.54 3.59 4.79
N GLY A 95 7.11 3.30 5.96
CA GLY A 95 8.54 3.48 6.21
C GLY A 95 9.39 2.69 5.22
N TYR A 96 9.05 1.42 5.01
CA TYR A 96 9.74 0.57 4.04
C TYR A 96 9.61 1.10 2.59
N LEU A 97 8.44 1.56 2.18
CA LEU A 97 8.26 2.17 0.85
C LEU A 97 9.13 3.42 0.70
N GLN A 98 9.16 4.30 1.70
CA GLN A 98 9.96 5.52 1.70
C GLN A 98 11.46 5.22 1.60
N GLU A 99 11.97 4.26 2.37
CA GLU A 99 13.37 3.81 2.32
C GLU A 99 13.77 3.26 0.94
N ASN A 100 12.81 2.72 0.21
CA ASN A 100 13.00 2.14 -1.11
C ASN A 100 12.66 3.08 -2.27
N GLY A 101 12.26 4.34 -1.98
CA GLY A 101 11.92 5.34 -2.98
C GLY A 101 10.67 5.01 -3.80
N ILE A 102 9.73 4.24 -3.23
CA ILE A 102 8.47 3.86 -3.87
C ILE A 102 7.34 4.69 -3.30
N ASN A 103 6.60 5.37 -4.17
CA ASN A 103 5.41 6.11 -3.83
C ASN A 103 4.15 5.24 -3.95
N GLY A 104 3.06 5.70 -3.35
CA GLY A 104 1.77 5.03 -3.47
C GLY A 104 0.59 5.91 -3.13
N THR A 105 -0.61 5.37 -3.32
CA THR A 105 -1.88 6.03 -2.99
C THR A 105 -2.67 5.19 -2.00
N TYR A 106 -3.20 5.86 -0.99
CA TYR A 106 -4.05 5.22 0.02
C TYR A 106 -5.48 5.01 -0.52
N TRP A 107 -6.03 3.85 -0.30
CA TRP A 107 -7.42 3.51 -0.61
C TRP A 107 -8.28 3.53 0.68
N ALA A 108 -9.22 4.51 0.90
CA ALA A 108 -9.56 5.52 -0.08
C ALA A 108 -9.97 6.84 0.60
N ALA A 109 -10.14 7.87 -0.20
CA ALA A 109 -10.63 9.17 0.25
C ALA A 109 -11.71 9.71 -0.69
N GLY A 110 -12.55 10.62 -0.17
CA GLY A 110 -13.57 11.32 -0.93
C GLY A 110 -15.00 11.06 -0.43
N PRO A 111 -15.97 11.88 -0.86
CA PRO A 111 -17.32 11.85 -0.32
C PRO A 111 -18.10 10.55 -0.60
N TRP A 112 -17.69 9.79 -1.61
CA TRP A 112 -18.27 8.48 -1.92
C TRP A 112 -18.02 7.42 -0.83
N TRP A 113 -16.95 7.61 -0.01
CA TRP A 113 -16.44 6.63 0.94
C TRP A 113 -16.84 6.90 2.39
N ASP A 114 -17.85 7.73 2.65
CA ASP A 114 -18.24 8.27 3.97
C ASP A 114 -18.23 7.23 5.10
N THR A 115 -18.90 6.10 4.92
CA THR A 115 -19.01 5.03 5.94
C THR A 115 -18.03 3.88 5.74
N TYR A 116 -17.17 3.97 4.74
CA TYR A 116 -16.23 2.91 4.43
C TYR A 116 -15.14 2.82 5.49
N PHE A 117 -14.89 1.62 5.99
CA PHE A 117 -14.00 1.40 7.14
C PHE A 117 -12.52 1.72 6.88
N MET A 118 -12.09 1.76 5.63
CA MET A 118 -10.75 2.22 5.25
C MET A 118 -10.70 3.70 4.83
N ALA A 119 -11.84 4.41 4.80
CA ALA A 119 -11.84 5.81 4.38
C ALA A 119 -11.00 6.68 5.32
N ILE A 120 -10.24 7.62 4.74
CA ILE A 120 -9.49 8.63 5.49
C ILE A 120 -10.14 10.02 5.44
N THR A 121 -11.27 10.14 4.77
CA THR A 121 -12.07 11.37 4.80
C THR A 121 -12.47 11.68 6.24
N PRO A 122 -12.25 12.92 6.72
CA PRO A 122 -12.64 13.32 8.07
C PRO A 122 -14.13 13.05 8.34
N LYS A 123 -14.43 12.55 9.53
CA LYS A 123 -15.82 12.29 9.98
C LYS A 123 -16.15 13.20 11.16
N ASP A 124 -17.26 13.91 11.07
CA ASP A 124 -17.69 14.87 12.10
C ASP A 124 -16.62 15.91 12.44
N GLY A 125 -15.84 16.34 11.43
CA GLY A 125 -14.75 17.33 11.58
C GLY A 125 -13.50 16.78 12.27
N LYS A 126 -13.37 15.45 12.41
CA LYS A 126 -12.20 14.79 13.01
C LYS A 126 -11.54 13.86 12.00
N ASP A 127 -10.22 13.86 12.02
CA ASP A 127 -9.43 12.94 11.21
C ASP A 127 -9.68 11.50 11.63
N ARG A 128 -9.56 10.60 10.65
CA ARG A 128 -9.61 9.16 10.90
C ARG A 128 -8.31 8.67 11.55
N PRO A 129 -8.34 7.55 12.30
CA PRO A 129 -7.17 7.02 13.04
C PRO A 129 -5.93 6.77 12.17
N GLN A 130 -6.11 6.55 10.86
CA GLN A 130 -5.02 6.31 9.91
C GLN A 130 -4.26 7.59 9.52
N MET A 131 -4.92 8.77 9.57
CA MET A 131 -4.35 10.02 9.07
C MET A 131 -3.01 10.40 9.70
N PRO A 132 -2.82 10.34 11.04
CA PRO A 132 -1.55 10.67 11.66
C PRO A 132 -0.37 9.82 11.15
N ILE A 133 -0.64 8.59 10.71
CA ILE A 133 0.38 7.72 10.12
C ILE A 133 0.68 8.16 8.68
N ILE A 134 -0.36 8.37 7.87
CA ILE A 134 -0.20 8.76 6.46
C ILE A 134 0.55 10.10 6.34
N GLU A 135 0.24 11.07 7.20
CA GLU A 135 0.87 12.40 7.19
C GLU A 135 2.39 12.36 7.38
N LYS A 136 2.93 11.36 8.12
CA LYS A 136 4.38 11.22 8.29
C LYS A 136 5.10 10.98 6.93
N TYR A 137 4.40 10.38 5.97
CA TYR A 137 4.97 9.91 4.71
C TYR A 137 4.47 10.69 3.49
N THR A 138 3.58 11.67 3.69
CA THR A 138 3.18 12.54 2.59
C THR A 138 4.35 13.41 2.16
N SER A 139 4.65 13.42 0.86
CA SER A 139 5.63 14.32 0.30
C SER A 139 5.13 15.76 0.42
N THR A 140 5.73 16.53 1.30
CA THR A 140 5.53 17.98 1.29
C THR A 140 6.23 18.54 0.05
N PHE A 141 5.45 18.97 -0.94
CA PHE A 141 5.99 19.82 -1.99
C PHE A 141 6.53 21.09 -1.31
N LYS A 142 7.84 21.19 -1.15
CA LYS A 142 8.44 22.48 -0.84
C LYS A 142 8.17 23.39 -2.04
N LYS A 143 7.32 24.38 -1.82
CA LYS A 143 7.14 25.50 -2.76
C LYS A 143 8.42 26.28 -2.94
#